data_dec3c195a2aa2ceed4adbaeb83760c1f
#
_entry.id   dec3c195a2aa2ceed4adbaeb83760c1f
#
_cell.length_a   1.000
_cell.length_b   1.000
_cell.length_c   1.000
_cell.angle_alpha   90.00
_cell.angle_beta   90.00
_cell.angle_gamma   90.00
#
_symmetry.space_group_name_H-M   'P 1'
#
loop_
_entity.id
_entity.type
_entity.pdbx_description
1 polymer ?
#
loop_
_entity_poly.entity_id
_entity_poly.type
_entity_poly.pdbx_seq_one_letter_code
_entity_poly.pdbx_strand_id
1 'polypeptide(L)'
;MLLTLENVPFLLLGLAAAYFLVPYLQRSHLRDIPTPGFAAFTNLWLLLQCRWGVKYMSVDEAHKKYGKLVRISPNQVSVADDAAIQSIYGHGNGFLKADFYDAFVSIRRGLFNTRDRAEHSRKRKTVSHTFSAKSIGQFEQYIHGNVEEFVSQWQKLSDLQGNPKTGYVSLDALNWFNYLAFDIIGDLAFGAPFGMLVKGQDIAEMRKDPKDPPQYVAAVEVLNRRGEVSATLGCMPALIPFAKYIPDRFFYEGMQAVENLAGIAIARVNERVKPEVMANNTRVDLLARLMEGKDSNGNQLERAELTAEALTQLIAGSDTTSNTACAILYWCMRTPHVLPKLHKVLDEALPKDIEVPTHAMVKEIPYLQWVIWETMRIHSTSAMGLPREIPAGAAPVEICGHIFKAGDVLSVPSYTIHRSKEIWGANAEEFVPERWDPERITARQKAAFIPFSHGPRACVGRNVAEMELLVMAATVFRLFEFEMHQDGPMETREGFLRKPLGLQVGMRRRRV
;
A
#
# COMPACT_ATOMS: atom_id res chain seq x y z
N MET A 1 2.03 -41.94 -34.57
CA MET A 1 1.14 -42.61 -33.61
C MET A 1 -0.05 -41.69 -33.39
N LEU A 2 -1.19 -42.02 -34.01
CA LEU A 2 -2.39 -41.20 -34.07
C LEU A 2 -2.98 -41.05 -32.66
N LEU A 3 -3.27 -39.82 -32.24
CA LEU A 3 -4.06 -39.49 -31.05
C LEU A 3 -5.48 -40.08 -31.29
N THR A 4 -5.71 -41.29 -30.78
CA THR A 4 -7.07 -41.83 -30.70
C THR A 4 -7.79 -41.20 -29.51
N LEU A 5 -9.09 -40.98 -29.58
CA LEU A 5 -9.93 -40.43 -28.50
C LEU A 5 -9.73 -41.18 -27.17
N GLU A 6 -9.40 -42.46 -27.21
CA GLU A 6 -9.11 -43.32 -26.05
C GLU A 6 -7.83 -42.90 -25.28
N ASN A 7 -6.86 -42.29 -25.96
CA ASN A 7 -5.61 -41.86 -25.36
C ASN A 7 -5.68 -40.43 -24.74
N VAL A 8 -6.72 -39.67 -25.04
CA VAL A 8 -6.91 -38.31 -24.55
C VAL A 8 -6.90 -38.22 -23.00
N PRO A 9 -7.59 -39.12 -22.24
CA PRO A 9 -7.55 -39.08 -20.78
C PRO A 9 -6.15 -39.30 -20.19
N PHE A 10 -5.38 -40.24 -20.78
CA PHE A 10 -4.01 -40.53 -20.36
C PHE A 10 -3.05 -39.37 -20.65
N LEU A 11 -3.23 -38.71 -21.79
CA LEU A 11 -2.47 -37.50 -22.15
C LEU A 11 -2.77 -36.36 -21.16
N LEU A 12 -4.05 -36.13 -20.87
CA LEU A 12 -4.48 -35.10 -19.91
C LEU A 12 -3.93 -35.39 -18.50
N LEU A 13 -3.98 -36.68 -18.08
CA LEU A 13 -3.41 -37.08 -16.78
C LEU A 13 -1.88 -36.87 -16.76
N GLY A 14 -1.18 -37.24 -17.85
CA GLY A 14 0.25 -37.00 -17.99
C GLY A 14 0.62 -35.52 -17.96
N LEU A 15 -0.14 -34.69 -18.67
CA LEU A 15 0.04 -33.22 -18.65
C LEU A 15 -0.24 -32.64 -17.26
N ALA A 16 -1.30 -33.08 -16.59
CA ALA A 16 -1.59 -32.66 -15.20
C ALA A 16 -0.48 -33.10 -14.24
N ALA A 17 -0.03 -34.35 -14.32
CA ALA A 17 1.09 -34.85 -13.53
C ALA A 17 2.38 -34.03 -13.79
N ALA A 18 2.69 -33.75 -15.05
CA ALA A 18 3.84 -32.90 -15.40
C ALA A 18 3.70 -31.48 -14.85
N TYR A 19 2.52 -30.87 -14.95
CA TYR A 19 2.24 -29.54 -14.41
C TYR A 19 2.53 -29.42 -12.91
N PHE A 20 2.21 -30.44 -12.13
CA PHE A 20 2.44 -30.44 -10.68
C PHE A 20 3.85 -30.93 -10.29
N LEU A 21 4.39 -31.94 -10.99
CA LEU A 21 5.65 -32.56 -10.58
C LEU A 21 6.88 -31.85 -11.13
N VAL A 22 6.85 -31.31 -12.33
CA VAL A 22 8.01 -30.67 -12.95
C VAL A 22 8.51 -29.49 -12.13
N PRO A 23 7.69 -28.51 -11.71
CA PRO A 23 8.14 -27.41 -10.87
C PRO A 23 8.72 -27.88 -9.52
N TYR A 24 8.13 -28.91 -8.93
CA TYR A 24 8.61 -29.48 -7.67
C TYR A 24 9.99 -30.14 -7.84
N LEU A 25 10.17 -30.91 -8.92
CA LEU A 25 11.43 -31.61 -9.21
C LEU A 25 12.56 -30.65 -9.58
N GLN A 26 12.26 -29.63 -10.37
CA GLN A 26 13.22 -28.59 -10.76
C GLN A 26 13.77 -27.81 -9.56
N ARG A 27 13.00 -27.70 -8.48
CA ARG A 27 13.37 -27.01 -7.24
C ARG A 27 13.67 -27.98 -6.10
N SER A 28 14.44 -29.04 -6.41
CA SER A 28 14.77 -30.10 -5.44
C SER A 28 15.50 -29.58 -4.20
N HIS A 29 16.28 -28.50 -4.30
CA HIS A 29 16.98 -27.86 -3.19
C HIS A 29 16.02 -27.16 -2.19
N LEU A 30 14.74 -26.94 -2.55
CA LEU A 30 13.72 -26.40 -1.66
C LEU A 30 12.83 -27.46 -1.00
N ARG A 31 13.13 -28.77 -1.17
CA ARG A 31 12.27 -29.86 -0.66
C ARG A 31 12.20 -29.94 0.86
N ASP A 32 13.28 -29.55 1.52
CA ASP A 32 13.38 -29.61 2.98
C ASP A 32 12.66 -28.43 3.66
N ILE A 33 12.21 -27.43 2.89
CA ILE A 33 11.47 -26.28 3.41
C ILE A 33 10.00 -26.68 3.56
N PRO A 34 9.42 -26.55 4.78
CA PRO A 34 8.02 -26.86 5.03
C PRO A 34 7.06 -26.07 4.13
N THR A 35 5.95 -26.69 3.79
CA THR A 35 5.01 -26.22 2.78
C THR A 35 3.57 -26.31 3.28
N PRO A 36 2.74 -25.27 3.19
CA PRO A 36 1.31 -25.36 3.46
C PRO A 36 0.58 -26.03 2.28
N GLY A 37 -0.19 -27.08 2.57
CA GLY A 37 -1.00 -27.78 1.57
C GLY A 37 -0.19 -28.23 0.35
N PHE A 38 -0.61 -27.82 -0.82
CA PHE A 38 -0.02 -28.19 -2.13
C PHE A 38 0.88 -27.09 -2.74
N ALA A 39 1.31 -26.10 -1.94
CA ALA A 39 2.05 -24.93 -2.43
C ALA A 39 3.40 -25.28 -3.09
N ALA A 40 4.07 -26.38 -2.70
CA ALA A 40 5.31 -26.80 -3.34
C ALA A 40 5.14 -27.25 -4.80
N PHE A 41 3.93 -27.63 -5.20
CA PHE A 41 3.64 -28.19 -6.51
C PHE A 41 3.06 -27.19 -7.51
N THR A 42 2.38 -26.14 -7.01
CA THR A 42 1.69 -25.16 -7.86
C THR A 42 1.51 -23.82 -7.15
N ASN A 43 1.41 -22.75 -7.93
CA ASN A 43 1.07 -21.41 -7.44
C ASN A 43 -0.39 -21.27 -6.99
N LEU A 44 -1.23 -22.29 -7.24
CA LEU A 44 -2.67 -22.22 -6.97
C LEU A 44 -2.98 -21.95 -5.49
N TRP A 45 -2.20 -22.53 -4.55
CA TRP A 45 -2.39 -22.23 -3.13
C TRP A 45 -2.26 -20.72 -2.87
N LEU A 46 -1.19 -20.10 -3.34
CA LEU A 46 -0.91 -18.67 -3.15
C LEU A 46 -1.96 -17.79 -3.84
N LEU A 47 -2.36 -18.16 -5.06
CA LEU A 47 -3.41 -17.49 -5.80
C LEU A 47 -4.74 -17.50 -5.03
N LEU A 48 -5.14 -18.64 -4.46
CA LEU A 48 -6.37 -18.77 -3.68
C LEU A 48 -6.31 -17.90 -2.41
N GLN A 49 -5.18 -17.85 -1.67
CA GLN A 49 -5.04 -16.99 -0.51
C GLN A 49 -5.19 -15.50 -0.89
N CYS A 50 -4.61 -15.09 -2.02
CA CYS A 50 -4.79 -13.74 -2.55
C CYS A 50 -6.24 -13.47 -2.98
N ARG A 51 -6.87 -14.42 -3.69
CA ARG A 51 -8.27 -14.31 -4.17
C ARG A 51 -9.26 -14.17 -3.00
N TRP A 52 -9.01 -14.85 -1.90
CA TRP A 52 -9.82 -14.73 -0.68
C TRP A 52 -9.47 -13.50 0.16
N GLY A 53 -8.34 -12.83 -0.12
CA GLY A 53 -7.91 -11.63 0.60
C GLY A 53 -7.34 -11.91 1.99
N VAL A 54 -6.81 -13.11 2.23
CA VAL A 54 -6.33 -13.59 3.52
C VAL A 54 -4.86 -14.04 3.52
N LYS A 55 -4.12 -13.76 2.45
CA LYS A 55 -2.74 -14.24 2.28
C LYS A 55 -1.85 -13.90 3.48
N TYR A 56 -1.92 -12.68 4.02
CA TYR A 56 -1.10 -12.25 5.14
C TYR A 56 -1.32 -13.12 6.38
N MET A 57 -2.58 -13.48 6.69
CA MET A 57 -2.91 -14.37 7.81
C MET A 57 -2.46 -15.80 7.55
N SER A 58 -2.74 -16.32 6.36
CA SER A 58 -2.38 -17.70 6.01
C SER A 58 -0.87 -17.93 6.00
N VAL A 59 -0.09 -16.92 5.60
CA VAL A 59 1.38 -16.96 5.66
C VAL A 59 1.85 -16.86 7.11
N ASP A 60 1.25 -16.02 7.94
CA ASP A 60 1.58 -15.90 9.35
C ASP A 60 1.31 -17.21 10.13
N GLU A 61 0.15 -17.81 9.90
CA GLU A 61 -0.21 -19.11 10.47
C GLU A 61 0.77 -20.23 10.04
N ALA A 62 1.19 -20.20 8.76
CA ALA A 62 2.18 -21.13 8.27
C ALA A 62 3.53 -20.93 8.99
N HIS A 63 3.96 -19.70 9.23
CA HIS A 63 5.17 -19.42 10.00
C HIS A 63 5.05 -19.83 11.49
N LYS A 64 3.90 -19.61 12.10
CA LYS A 64 3.62 -20.10 13.47
C LYS A 64 3.74 -21.63 13.57
N LYS A 65 3.33 -22.34 12.52
CA LYS A 65 3.36 -23.80 12.47
C LYS A 65 4.72 -24.38 12.08
N TYR A 66 5.39 -23.77 11.11
CA TYR A 66 6.56 -24.36 10.44
C TYR A 66 7.88 -23.66 10.74
N GLY A 67 7.86 -22.49 11.37
CA GLY A 67 9.06 -21.72 11.71
C GLY A 67 9.45 -20.67 10.68
N LYS A 68 10.75 -20.34 10.65
CA LYS A 68 11.26 -19.16 9.92
C LYS A 68 11.19 -19.26 8.39
N LEU A 69 11.27 -20.46 7.82
CA LEU A 69 11.20 -20.69 6.38
C LEU A 69 9.92 -21.43 6.02
N VAL A 70 9.14 -20.89 5.10
CA VAL A 70 7.91 -21.50 4.57
C VAL A 70 7.87 -21.38 3.06
N ARG A 71 7.80 -22.50 2.34
CA ARG A 71 7.67 -22.55 0.89
C ARG A 71 6.22 -22.35 0.49
N ILE A 72 5.88 -21.16 -0.03
CA ILE A 72 4.51 -20.73 -0.33
C ILE A 72 4.12 -20.86 -1.80
N SER A 73 5.06 -21.22 -2.67
CA SER A 73 4.84 -21.63 -4.06
C SER A 73 6.03 -22.48 -4.53
N PRO A 74 6.01 -23.08 -5.76
CA PRO A 74 7.08 -23.93 -6.22
C PRO A 74 8.48 -23.33 -6.15
N ASN A 75 8.62 -22.02 -6.34
CA ASN A 75 9.89 -21.31 -6.30
C ASN A 75 9.92 -20.15 -5.31
N GLN A 76 8.88 -19.96 -4.50
CA GLN A 76 8.81 -18.84 -3.56
C GLN A 76 8.83 -19.31 -2.11
N VAL A 77 9.73 -18.71 -1.32
CA VAL A 77 9.87 -18.94 0.11
C VAL A 77 9.60 -17.64 0.86
N SER A 78 8.73 -17.70 1.85
CA SER A 78 8.53 -16.66 2.85
C SER A 78 9.52 -16.86 3.99
N VAL A 79 10.17 -15.78 4.43
CA VAL A 79 11.24 -15.80 5.44
C VAL A 79 10.85 -14.90 6.61
N ALA A 80 10.44 -15.49 7.73
CA ALA A 80 10.07 -14.78 8.96
C ALA A 80 11.27 -14.62 9.89
N ASP A 81 12.31 -13.96 9.40
CA ASP A 81 13.52 -13.62 10.15
C ASP A 81 13.90 -12.16 9.88
N ASP A 82 14.06 -11.37 10.95
CA ASP A 82 14.44 -9.95 10.82
C ASP A 82 15.84 -9.76 10.23
N ALA A 83 16.78 -10.70 10.43
CA ALA A 83 18.09 -10.67 9.79
C ALA A 83 18.01 -10.79 8.26
N ALA A 84 16.99 -11.46 7.73
CA ALA A 84 16.78 -11.63 6.30
C ALA A 84 16.35 -10.32 5.59
N ILE A 85 15.88 -9.31 6.33
CA ILE A 85 15.49 -8.00 5.77
C ILE A 85 16.65 -7.39 4.99
N GLN A 86 17.84 -7.33 5.62
CA GLN A 86 19.02 -6.78 4.97
C GLN A 86 19.49 -7.64 3.80
N SER A 87 19.46 -8.96 3.95
CA SER A 87 19.89 -9.90 2.91
C SER A 87 19.00 -9.86 1.66
N ILE A 88 17.68 -9.72 1.82
CA ILE A 88 16.71 -9.76 0.71
C ILE A 88 16.42 -8.36 0.14
N TYR A 89 16.32 -7.34 0.98
CA TYR A 89 15.91 -5.99 0.55
C TYR A 89 17.04 -4.97 0.55
N GLY A 90 18.16 -5.24 1.19
CA GLY A 90 19.27 -4.31 1.38
C GLY A 90 19.96 -3.89 0.08
N HIS A 91 20.83 -2.90 0.21
CA HIS A 91 21.66 -2.43 -0.88
C HIS A 91 22.74 -3.47 -1.25
N GLY A 92 23.05 -3.60 -2.53
CA GLY A 92 24.16 -4.45 -3.02
C GLY A 92 23.88 -5.95 -3.09
N ASN A 93 22.71 -6.43 -2.62
CA ASN A 93 22.37 -7.86 -2.57
C ASN A 93 22.10 -8.52 -3.92
N GLY A 94 21.91 -7.76 -4.99
CA GLY A 94 21.66 -8.29 -6.33
C GLY A 94 20.23 -8.66 -6.66
N PHE A 95 19.34 -8.84 -5.71
CA PHE A 95 17.97 -9.24 -5.96
C PHE A 95 17.18 -8.26 -6.85
N LEU A 96 16.27 -8.82 -7.67
CA LEU A 96 15.34 -8.07 -8.50
C LEU A 96 13.90 -8.20 -7.95
N LYS A 97 13.01 -7.32 -8.37
CA LYS A 97 11.58 -7.57 -8.20
C LYS A 97 11.18 -8.80 -9.00
N ALA A 98 10.39 -9.72 -8.39
CA ALA A 98 9.88 -10.91 -9.06
C ALA A 98 8.86 -10.55 -10.16
N ASP A 99 8.49 -11.52 -10.97
CA ASP A 99 7.47 -11.39 -12.04
C ASP A 99 6.06 -11.05 -11.50
N PHE A 100 5.79 -11.29 -10.23
CA PHE A 100 4.60 -10.82 -9.52
C PHE A 100 4.23 -9.37 -9.85
N TYR A 101 5.22 -8.50 -10.01
CA TYR A 101 5.00 -7.08 -10.28
C TYR A 101 4.54 -6.78 -11.71
N ASP A 102 4.58 -7.75 -12.62
CA ASP A 102 4.11 -7.59 -13.99
C ASP A 102 2.58 -7.42 -14.05
N ALA A 103 1.85 -8.00 -13.08
CA ALA A 103 0.41 -7.83 -12.93
C ALA A 103 -0.04 -6.41 -12.54
N PHE A 104 0.89 -5.55 -12.18
CA PHE A 104 0.63 -4.16 -11.80
C PHE A 104 0.91 -3.15 -12.92
N VAL A 105 1.23 -3.61 -14.12
CA VAL A 105 1.42 -2.77 -15.29
C VAL A 105 0.06 -2.46 -15.92
N SER A 106 -0.29 -1.18 -16.02
CA SER A 106 -1.54 -0.73 -16.63
C SER A 106 -1.31 -0.04 -17.99
N ILE A 107 -0.47 0.99 -18.04
CA ILE A 107 -0.13 1.76 -19.25
C ILE A 107 1.26 1.34 -19.74
N ARG A 108 2.26 1.55 -18.91
CA ARG A 108 3.64 1.05 -19.04
C ARG A 108 4.26 0.91 -17.65
N ARG A 109 5.49 0.38 -17.58
CA ARG A 109 6.17 0.20 -16.28
C ARG A 109 6.51 1.55 -15.66
N GLY A 110 5.96 1.80 -14.47
CA GLY A 110 6.33 2.92 -13.60
C GLY A 110 7.41 2.52 -12.60
N LEU A 111 7.81 3.45 -11.74
CA LEU A 111 8.82 3.23 -10.68
C LEU A 111 8.51 1.99 -9.82
N PHE A 112 7.23 1.80 -9.47
CA PHE A 112 6.81 0.70 -8.59
C PHE A 112 7.03 -0.69 -9.21
N ASN A 113 6.64 -0.90 -10.47
CA ASN A 113 6.64 -2.22 -11.11
C ASN A 113 7.80 -2.45 -12.09
N THR A 114 8.74 -1.52 -12.21
CA THR A 114 9.96 -1.71 -12.98
C THR A 114 10.88 -2.72 -12.28
N ARG A 115 11.17 -3.86 -12.96
CA ARG A 115 12.03 -4.93 -12.48
C ARG A 115 13.48 -4.68 -12.79
N ASP A 116 13.79 -4.19 -13.99
CA ASP A 116 15.16 -3.82 -14.41
C ASP A 116 15.80 -2.81 -13.45
N ARG A 117 17.07 -3.03 -13.12
CA ARG A 117 17.78 -2.24 -12.11
C ARG A 117 18.19 -0.88 -12.64
N ALA A 118 18.68 -0.81 -13.87
CA ALA A 118 19.15 0.44 -14.46
C ALA A 118 17.99 1.39 -14.68
N GLU A 119 16.90 0.88 -15.26
CA GLU A 119 15.68 1.63 -15.51
C GLU A 119 15.03 2.10 -14.20
N HIS A 120 14.98 1.23 -13.17
CA HIS A 120 14.51 1.66 -11.86
C HIS A 120 15.37 2.77 -11.26
N SER A 121 16.70 2.67 -11.39
CA SER A 121 17.63 3.68 -10.85
C SER A 121 17.41 5.02 -11.54
N ARG A 122 17.19 5.02 -12.86
CA ARG A 122 16.84 6.22 -13.64
C ARG A 122 15.55 6.85 -13.11
N LYS A 123 14.46 6.07 -13.06
CA LYS A 123 13.15 6.53 -12.56
C LYS A 123 13.23 7.01 -11.10
N ARG A 124 13.91 6.27 -10.24
CA ARG A 124 14.11 6.64 -8.85
C ARG A 124 14.86 7.98 -8.71
N LYS A 125 15.89 8.20 -9.50
CA LYS A 125 16.66 9.45 -9.50
C LYS A 125 15.81 10.65 -9.88
N THR A 126 14.89 10.51 -10.84
CA THR A 126 13.96 11.57 -11.26
C THR A 126 13.10 12.07 -10.10
N VAL A 127 12.61 11.18 -9.22
CA VAL A 127 11.67 11.56 -8.17
C VAL A 127 12.29 11.73 -6.78
N SER A 128 13.43 11.10 -6.49
CA SER A 128 13.99 11.04 -5.12
C SER A 128 14.24 12.40 -4.49
N HIS A 129 14.70 13.38 -5.27
CA HIS A 129 14.94 14.73 -4.76
C HIS A 129 13.64 15.38 -4.30
N THR A 130 12.57 15.19 -5.06
CA THR A 130 11.23 15.77 -4.78
C THR A 130 10.66 15.24 -3.47
N PHE A 131 10.88 13.96 -3.17
CA PHE A 131 10.41 13.30 -1.95
C PHE A 131 11.40 13.39 -0.77
N SER A 132 12.49 14.16 -0.90
CA SER A 132 13.43 14.36 0.20
C SER A 132 12.83 15.20 1.33
N ALA A 133 13.29 15.00 2.57
CA ALA A 133 12.83 15.76 3.73
C ALA A 133 12.98 17.28 3.53
N LYS A 134 14.01 17.72 2.78
CA LYS A 134 14.23 19.13 2.45
C LYS A 134 13.18 19.68 1.49
N SER A 135 12.68 18.85 0.56
CA SER A 135 11.79 19.31 -0.52
C SER A 135 10.31 19.21 -0.17
N ILE A 136 9.92 18.33 0.77
CA ILE A 136 8.51 18.07 1.07
C ILE A 136 7.78 19.29 1.66
N GLY A 137 8.48 20.22 2.33
CA GLY A 137 7.85 21.42 2.89
C GLY A 137 7.10 22.26 1.85
N GLN A 138 7.49 22.20 0.57
CA GLN A 138 6.78 22.88 -0.52
C GLN A 138 5.37 22.30 -0.78
N PHE A 139 5.12 21.06 -0.34
CA PHE A 139 3.84 20.37 -0.52
C PHE A 139 2.87 20.58 0.65
N GLU A 140 3.37 21.07 1.79
CA GLU A 140 2.59 21.24 3.01
C GLU A 140 1.34 22.09 2.78
N GLN A 141 1.44 23.17 2.00
CA GLN A 141 0.32 24.06 1.70
C GLN A 141 -0.86 23.31 1.03
N TYR A 142 -0.59 22.32 0.19
CA TYR A 142 -1.62 21.53 -0.49
C TYR A 142 -2.25 20.50 0.44
N ILE A 143 -1.43 19.87 1.28
CA ILE A 143 -1.90 18.95 2.32
C ILE A 143 -2.77 19.71 3.31
N HIS A 144 -2.30 20.86 3.78
CA HIS A 144 -2.99 21.71 4.76
C HIS A 144 -4.37 22.17 4.24
N GLY A 145 -4.45 22.69 3.03
CA GLY A 145 -5.72 23.13 2.42
C GLY A 145 -6.75 22.00 2.28
N ASN A 146 -6.32 20.79 1.92
CA ASN A 146 -7.21 19.64 1.86
C ASN A 146 -7.65 19.16 3.28
N VAL A 147 -6.78 19.28 4.29
CA VAL A 147 -7.15 18.97 5.70
C VAL A 147 -8.12 20.03 6.24
N GLU A 148 -7.96 21.31 5.90
CA GLU A 148 -8.92 22.38 6.24
C GLU A 148 -10.30 22.08 5.62
N GLU A 149 -10.36 21.69 4.35
CA GLU A 149 -11.61 21.28 3.72
C GLU A 149 -12.24 20.08 4.41
N PHE A 150 -11.44 19.07 4.77
CA PHE A 150 -11.92 17.92 5.54
C PHE A 150 -12.53 18.33 6.89
N VAL A 151 -11.87 19.20 7.63
CA VAL A 151 -12.39 19.77 8.91
C VAL A 151 -13.72 20.49 8.68
N SER A 152 -13.79 21.36 7.64
CA SER A 152 -14.99 22.09 7.27
C SER A 152 -16.17 21.15 6.97
N GLN A 153 -15.94 20.07 6.22
CA GLN A 153 -16.99 19.10 5.90
C GLN A 153 -17.46 18.33 7.14
N TRP A 154 -16.55 17.90 8.00
CA TRP A 154 -16.88 17.21 9.23
C TRP A 154 -17.61 18.12 10.22
N GLN A 155 -17.23 19.40 10.29
CA GLN A 155 -17.96 20.40 11.08
C GLN A 155 -19.40 20.57 10.59
N LYS A 156 -19.59 20.73 9.27
CA LYS A 156 -20.94 20.81 8.65
C LYS A 156 -21.80 19.59 8.97
N LEU A 157 -21.21 18.38 8.90
CA LEU A 157 -21.90 17.15 9.26
C LEU A 157 -22.33 17.14 10.74
N SER A 158 -21.43 17.53 11.64
CA SER A 158 -21.72 17.62 13.08
C SER A 158 -22.85 18.59 13.37
N ASP A 159 -22.84 19.77 12.72
CA ASP A 159 -23.85 20.82 12.94
C ASP A 159 -25.22 20.47 12.35
N LEU A 160 -25.26 19.81 11.17
CA LEU A 160 -26.51 19.54 10.45
C LEU A 160 -27.15 18.19 10.82
N GLN A 161 -26.37 17.18 11.20
CA GLN A 161 -26.81 15.80 11.37
C GLN A 161 -26.53 15.23 12.76
N GLY A 162 -25.92 16.02 13.66
CA GLY A 162 -25.62 15.59 15.02
C GLY A 162 -26.88 15.18 15.77
N ASN A 163 -26.81 14.07 16.50
CA ASN A 163 -27.91 13.60 17.33
C ASN A 163 -28.25 14.69 18.37
N PRO A 164 -29.53 15.13 18.50
CA PRO A 164 -29.92 16.21 19.40
C PRO A 164 -29.56 15.98 20.89
N LYS A 165 -29.42 14.73 21.31
CA LYS A 165 -29.12 14.36 22.70
C LYS A 165 -27.63 14.21 22.97
N THR A 166 -26.85 13.63 22.02
CA THR A 166 -25.45 13.28 22.22
C THR A 166 -24.51 14.17 21.42
N GLY A 167 -24.98 14.86 20.39
CA GLY A 167 -24.21 15.64 19.43
C GLY A 167 -23.41 14.79 18.42
N TYR A 168 -23.40 13.48 18.53
CA TYR A 168 -22.68 12.62 17.59
C TYR A 168 -23.42 12.45 16.27
N VAL A 169 -22.67 12.50 15.17
CA VAL A 169 -23.11 12.06 13.84
C VAL A 169 -22.47 10.73 13.50
N SER A 170 -23.26 9.78 12.96
CA SER A 170 -22.75 8.48 12.52
C SER A 170 -22.18 8.57 11.12
N LEU A 171 -20.95 8.08 10.92
CA LEU A 171 -20.28 8.06 9.62
C LEU A 171 -19.31 6.87 9.50
N ASP A 172 -18.97 6.51 8.26
CA ASP A 172 -17.85 5.63 7.98
C ASP A 172 -16.58 6.46 7.83
N ALA A 173 -15.70 6.39 8.83
CA ALA A 173 -14.47 7.17 8.87
C ALA A 173 -13.50 6.78 7.72
N LEU A 174 -13.49 5.51 7.27
CA LEU A 174 -12.65 5.07 6.17
C LEU A 174 -12.99 5.82 4.87
N ASN A 175 -14.28 6.00 4.57
CA ASN A 175 -14.71 6.73 3.37
C ASN A 175 -14.16 8.16 3.36
N TRP A 176 -14.25 8.86 4.48
CA TRP A 176 -13.76 10.23 4.60
C TRP A 176 -12.23 10.33 4.52
N PHE A 177 -11.50 9.37 5.12
CA PHE A 177 -10.05 9.30 4.96
C PHE A 177 -9.65 8.95 3.52
N ASN A 178 -10.43 8.14 2.80
CA ASN A 178 -10.21 7.91 1.38
C ASN A 178 -10.41 9.20 0.58
N TYR A 179 -11.49 9.96 0.81
CA TYR A 179 -11.73 11.23 0.12
C TYR A 179 -10.59 12.22 0.35
N LEU A 180 -10.13 12.34 1.60
CA LEU A 180 -9.01 13.21 1.96
C LEU A 180 -7.72 12.78 1.25
N ALA A 181 -7.36 11.49 1.30
CA ALA A 181 -6.13 11.00 0.68
C ALA A 181 -6.17 11.12 -0.86
N PHE A 182 -7.34 10.89 -1.48
CA PHE A 182 -7.51 11.10 -2.92
C PHE A 182 -7.40 12.58 -3.30
N ASP A 183 -8.00 13.49 -2.54
CA ASP A 183 -7.93 14.92 -2.82
C ASP A 183 -6.50 15.44 -2.60
N ILE A 184 -5.79 15.02 -1.55
CA ILE A 184 -4.37 15.36 -1.34
C ILE A 184 -3.51 14.87 -2.50
N ILE A 185 -3.59 13.58 -2.87
CA ILE A 185 -2.74 13.05 -3.95
C ILE A 185 -3.17 13.59 -5.31
N GLY A 186 -4.45 13.89 -5.52
CA GLY A 186 -4.95 14.59 -6.69
C GLY A 186 -4.31 15.97 -6.85
N ASP A 187 -4.27 16.69 -5.76
CA ASP A 187 -3.66 18.01 -5.67
C ASP A 187 -2.13 17.96 -5.92
N LEU A 188 -1.44 17.00 -5.31
CA LEU A 188 0.01 16.85 -5.44
C LEU A 188 0.44 16.24 -6.79
N ALA A 189 -0.26 15.21 -7.28
CA ALA A 189 0.16 14.45 -8.45
C ALA A 189 -0.43 14.98 -9.78
N PHE A 190 -1.49 15.80 -9.73
CA PHE A 190 -2.14 16.30 -10.94
C PHE A 190 -2.42 17.81 -10.90
N GLY A 191 -2.14 18.47 -9.78
CA GLY A 191 -2.28 19.92 -9.63
C GLY A 191 -3.68 20.40 -9.26
N ALA A 192 -4.63 19.50 -8.97
CA ALA A 192 -5.95 19.81 -8.44
C ALA A 192 -6.56 18.61 -7.71
N PRO A 193 -7.29 18.82 -6.60
CA PRO A 193 -8.01 17.76 -5.91
C PRO A 193 -9.09 17.12 -6.82
N PHE A 194 -9.54 15.92 -6.48
CA PHE A 194 -10.68 15.27 -7.15
C PHE A 194 -12.02 15.89 -6.76
N GLY A 195 -12.07 16.60 -5.64
CA GLY A 195 -13.25 17.22 -5.07
C GLY A 195 -14.17 16.21 -4.37
N MET A 196 -13.62 15.08 -3.90
CA MET A 196 -14.37 14.06 -3.17
C MET A 196 -14.82 14.56 -1.80
N LEU A 197 -14.00 15.36 -1.11
CA LEU A 197 -14.34 15.96 0.18
C LEU A 197 -15.55 16.88 0.05
N VAL A 198 -15.53 17.79 -0.92
CA VAL A 198 -16.62 18.76 -1.13
C VAL A 198 -17.93 18.07 -1.50
N LYS A 199 -17.85 17.00 -2.29
CA LYS A 199 -19.04 16.23 -2.73
C LYS A 199 -19.51 15.21 -1.69
N GLY A 200 -18.63 14.79 -0.75
CA GLY A 200 -18.87 13.68 0.17
C GLY A 200 -19.09 12.35 -0.56
N GLN A 201 -18.46 12.15 -1.72
CA GLN A 201 -18.71 11.01 -2.61
C GLN A 201 -17.43 10.52 -3.28
N ASP A 202 -17.35 9.19 -3.43
CA ASP A 202 -16.33 8.52 -4.24
C ASP A 202 -16.66 8.68 -5.73
N ILE A 203 -16.13 9.71 -6.36
CA ILE A 203 -16.35 9.98 -7.78
C ILE A 203 -15.14 10.65 -8.42
N ALA A 204 -14.68 10.10 -9.53
CA ALA A 204 -13.63 10.71 -10.36
C ALA A 204 -13.95 10.60 -11.84
N GLU A 205 -13.53 11.62 -12.61
CA GLU A 205 -13.58 11.59 -14.07
C GLU A 205 -12.53 10.62 -14.62
N MET A 206 -12.92 9.82 -15.60
CA MET A 206 -12.03 8.97 -16.37
C MET A 206 -12.27 9.08 -17.87
N ARG A 207 -11.22 8.84 -18.67
CA ARG A 207 -11.28 8.76 -20.14
C ARG A 207 -10.35 7.65 -20.62
N LYS A 208 -10.82 6.80 -21.51
CA LYS A 208 -9.95 5.77 -22.12
C LYS A 208 -8.99 6.37 -23.14
N ASP A 209 -9.48 7.32 -23.91
CA ASP A 209 -8.68 8.20 -24.79
C ASP A 209 -8.90 9.65 -24.38
N PRO A 210 -7.89 10.53 -24.52
CA PRO A 210 -8.02 11.95 -24.24
C PRO A 210 -9.19 12.66 -24.95
N LYS A 211 -9.61 12.15 -26.11
CA LYS A 211 -10.68 12.70 -26.93
C LYS A 211 -12.07 12.16 -26.56
N ASP A 212 -12.14 11.10 -25.76
CA ASP A 212 -13.41 10.52 -25.35
C ASP A 212 -14.20 11.49 -24.46
N PRO A 213 -15.54 11.39 -24.44
CA PRO A 213 -16.36 12.11 -23.49
C PRO A 213 -16.03 11.63 -22.06
N PRO A 214 -16.17 12.52 -21.05
CA PRO A 214 -15.92 12.16 -19.67
C PRO A 214 -16.88 11.08 -19.20
N GLN A 215 -16.36 10.09 -18.51
CA GLN A 215 -17.11 9.11 -17.73
C GLN A 215 -16.76 9.29 -16.26
N TYR A 216 -17.64 8.91 -15.36
CA TYR A 216 -17.43 9.05 -13.93
C TYR A 216 -17.48 7.68 -13.26
N VAL A 217 -16.52 7.40 -12.40
CA VAL A 217 -16.37 6.12 -11.70
C VAL A 217 -16.10 6.33 -10.21
N ALA A 218 -16.44 5.33 -9.41
CA ALA A 218 -16.06 5.26 -7.99
C ALA A 218 -14.56 4.92 -7.90
N ALA A 219 -13.71 5.93 -7.72
CA ALA A 219 -12.26 5.79 -7.86
C ALA A 219 -11.64 4.93 -6.74
N VAL A 220 -12.15 5.03 -5.50
CA VAL A 220 -11.71 4.21 -4.37
C VAL A 220 -12.06 2.75 -4.61
N GLU A 221 -13.30 2.47 -5.08
CA GLU A 221 -13.73 1.10 -5.43
C GLU A 221 -12.87 0.53 -6.57
N VAL A 222 -12.65 1.31 -7.64
CA VAL A 222 -11.81 0.94 -8.78
C VAL A 222 -10.37 0.63 -8.35
N LEU A 223 -9.78 1.46 -7.48
CA LEU A 223 -8.43 1.25 -6.94
C LEU A 223 -8.35 -0.06 -6.14
N ASN A 224 -9.32 -0.29 -5.28
CA ASN A 224 -9.42 -1.49 -4.46
C ASN A 224 -9.51 -2.76 -5.31
N ARG A 225 -10.44 -2.77 -6.26
CA ARG A 225 -10.65 -3.91 -7.17
C ARG A 225 -9.41 -4.19 -8.02
N ARG A 226 -8.77 -3.14 -8.52
CA ARG A 226 -7.48 -3.26 -9.24
C ARG A 226 -6.41 -3.87 -8.36
N GLY A 227 -6.28 -3.44 -7.10
CA GLY A 227 -5.31 -3.99 -6.15
C GLY A 227 -5.52 -5.49 -5.90
N GLU A 228 -6.77 -5.92 -5.74
CA GLU A 228 -7.13 -7.32 -5.51
C GLU A 228 -6.82 -8.20 -6.72
N VAL A 229 -7.24 -7.79 -7.93
CA VAL A 229 -7.02 -8.59 -9.14
C VAL A 229 -5.55 -8.67 -9.51
N SER A 230 -4.81 -7.55 -9.40
CA SER A 230 -3.38 -7.54 -9.71
C SER A 230 -2.56 -8.39 -8.73
N ALA A 231 -2.87 -8.35 -7.42
CA ALA A 231 -2.21 -9.22 -6.45
C ALA A 231 -2.50 -10.71 -6.71
N THR A 232 -3.73 -11.04 -7.09
CA THR A 232 -4.13 -12.41 -7.42
C THR A 232 -3.44 -12.91 -8.69
N LEU A 233 -3.47 -12.14 -9.77
CA LEU A 233 -2.82 -12.49 -11.04
C LEU A 233 -1.29 -12.51 -10.92
N GLY A 234 -0.72 -11.65 -10.07
CA GLY A 234 0.71 -11.66 -9.78
C GLY A 234 1.23 -12.96 -9.19
N CYS A 235 0.38 -13.76 -8.57
CA CYS A 235 0.74 -15.11 -8.12
C CYS A 235 0.92 -16.10 -9.27
N MET A 236 0.30 -15.84 -10.43
CA MET A 236 0.41 -16.63 -11.66
C MET A 236 0.43 -15.69 -12.88
N PRO A 237 1.54 -14.97 -13.14
CA PRO A 237 1.59 -13.95 -14.21
C PRO A 237 1.24 -14.47 -15.60
N ALA A 238 1.45 -15.76 -15.86
CA ALA A 238 1.04 -16.41 -17.11
C ALA A 238 -0.48 -16.33 -17.39
N LEU A 239 -1.31 -16.10 -16.38
CA LEU A 239 -2.75 -15.92 -16.54
C LEU A 239 -3.15 -14.50 -16.98
N ILE A 240 -2.28 -13.50 -16.86
CA ILE A 240 -2.60 -12.10 -17.16
C ILE A 240 -3.23 -11.92 -18.55
N PRO A 241 -2.68 -12.49 -19.66
CA PRO A 241 -3.26 -12.32 -20.98
C PRO A 241 -4.67 -12.93 -21.12
N PHE A 242 -4.98 -13.90 -20.27
CA PHE A 242 -6.24 -14.65 -20.31
C PHE A 242 -7.25 -14.18 -19.26
N ALA A 243 -6.86 -13.26 -18.37
CA ALA A 243 -7.64 -12.88 -17.18
C ALA A 243 -9.08 -12.46 -17.52
N LYS A 244 -9.29 -11.70 -18.60
CA LYS A 244 -10.61 -11.24 -19.04
C LYS A 244 -11.53 -12.35 -19.58
N TYR A 245 -10.97 -13.51 -19.88
CA TYR A 245 -11.72 -14.68 -20.41
C TYR A 245 -12.00 -15.73 -19.34
N ILE A 246 -11.44 -15.57 -18.12
CA ILE A 246 -11.74 -16.47 -17.01
C ILE A 246 -13.21 -16.26 -16.61
N PRO A 247 -14.04 -17.33 -16.52
CA PRO A 247 -15.47 -17.24 -16.22
C PRO A 247 -15.74 -16.95 -14.72
N ASP A 248 -15.13 -15.91 -14.18
CA ASP A 248 -15.33 -15.38 -12.84
C ASP A 248 -15.39 -13.85 -12.93
N ARG A 249 -16.49 -13.26 -12.46
CA ARG A 249 -16.73 -11.81 -12.40
C ARG A 249 -15.58 -11.05 -11.74
N PHE A 250 -14.90 -11.65 -10.77
CA PHE A 250 -13.76 -11.06 -10.11
C PHE A 250 -12.66 -10.65 -11.09
N PHE A 251 -12.29 -11.51 -12.02
CA PHE A 251 -11.25 -11.19 -13.01
C PHE A 251 -11.75 -10.20 -14.04
N TYR A 252 -12.98 -10.37 -14.53
CA TYR A 252 -13.56 -9.46 -15.52
C TYR A 252 -13.68 -8.03 -14.97
N GLU A 253 -14.35 -7.86 -13.82
CA GLU A 253 -14.49 -6.56 -13.15
C GLU A 253 -13.14 -5.99 -12.70
N GLY A 254 -12.22 -6.85 -12.27
CA GLY A 254 -10.86 -6.47 -11.91
C GLY A 254 -10.07 -5.90 -13.08
N MET A 255 -10.17 -6.51 -14.26
CA MET A 255 -9.51 -5.99 -15.47
C MET A 255 -10.15 -4.69 -15.96
N GLN A 256 -11.47 -4.53 -15.81
CA GLN A 256 -12.13 -3.23 -16.05
C GLN A 256 -11.61 -2.17 -15.08
N ALA A 257 -11.42 -2.52 -13.81
CA ALA A 257 -10.88 -1.60 -12.82
C ALA A 257 -9.43 -1.16 -13.15
N VAL A 258 -8.60 -2.07 -13.70
CA VAL A 258 -7.27 -1.70 -14.21
C VAL A 258 -7.36 -0.64 -15.32
N GLU A 259 -8.28 -0.80 -16.27
CA GLU A 259 -8.51 0.15 -17.36
C GLU A 259 -9.09 1.47 -16.86
N ASN A 260 -10.07 1.43 -15.98
CA ASN A 260 -10.71 2.61 -15.42
C ASN A 260 -9.74 3.47 -14.61
N LEU A 261 -8.89 2.84 -13.80
CA LEU A 261 -7.89 3.56 -13.01
C LEU A 261 -6.82 4.22 -13.91
N ALA A 262 -6.40 3.54 -14.97
CA ALA A 262 -5.56 4.15 -16.00
C ALA A 262 -6.26 5.35 -16.65
N GLY A 263 -7.56 5.23 -16.95
CA GLY A 263 -8.38 6.30 -17.51
C GLY A 263 -8.48 7.53 -16.62
N ILE A 264 -8.52 7.38 -15.30
CA ILE A 264 -8.46 8.52 -14.35
C ILE A 264 -7.14 9.28 -14.51
N ALA A 265 -6.00 8.58 -14.54
CA ALA A 265 -4.71 9.21 -14.73
C ALA A 265 -4.57 9.89 -16.12
N ILE A 266 -5.10 9.26 -17.18
CA ILE A 266 -5.13 9.82 -18.53
C ILE A 266 -5.92 11.13 -18.53
N ALA A 267 -7.13 11.17 -17.97
CA ALA A 267 -7.96 12.36 -17.89
C ALA A 267 -7.22 13.51 -17.17
N ARG A 268 -6.66 13.24 -16.00
CA ARG A 268 -5.98 14.23 -15.16
C ARG A 268 -4.69 14.76 -15.79
N VAL A 269 -3.83 13.88 -16.32
CA VAL A 269 -2.58 14.30 -16.96
C VAL A 269 -2.88 15.12 -18.21
N ASN A 270 -3.89 14.74 -19.02
CA ASN A 270 -4.25 15.49 -20.19
C ASN A 270 -4.78 16.90 -19.86
N GLU A 271 -5.58 17.04 -18.81
CA GLU A 271 -6.03 18.35 -18.34
C GLU A 271 -4.83 19.21 -17.92
N ARG A 272 -3.92 18.68 -17.14
CA ARG A 272 -2.78 19.40 -16.56
C ARG A 272 -1.78 19.90 -17.59
N VAL A 273 -1.62 19.19 -18.71
CA VAL A 273 -0.63 19.54 -19.75
C VAL A 273 -1.21 20.32 -20.92
N LYS A 274 -2.47 20.79 -20.84
CA LYS A 274 -3.01 21.72 -21.82
C LYS A 274 -2.15 22.99 -21.85
N PRO A 275 -1.87 23.55 -23.05
CA PRO A 275 -1.01 24.73 -23.18
C PRO A 275 -1.48 25.92 -22.33
N GLU A 276 -2.79 26.17 -22.27
CA GLU A 276 -3.41 27.23 -21.47
C GLU A 276 -3.25 27.01 -19.96
N VAL A 277 -3.27 25.76 -19.49
CA VAL A 277 -3.04 25.42 -18.08
C VAL A 277 -1.54 25.54 -17.75
N MET A 278 -0.68 25.07 -18.63
CA MET A 278 0.77 25.15 -18.43
C MET A 278 1.30 26.58 -18.43
N ALA A 279 0.81 27.43 -19.34
CA ALA A 279 1.24 28.82 -19.47
C ALA A 279 0.97 29.66 -18.20
N ASN A 280 -0.09 29.33 -17.48
CA ASN A 280 -0.53 30.07 -16.28
C ASN A 280 -0.15 29.39 -14.97
N ASN A 281 0.58 28.26 -15.02
CA ASN A 281 0.85 27.44 -13.84
C ASN A 281 2.28 27.63 -13.33
N THR A 282 2.41 28.33 -12.21
CA THR A 282 3.67 28.50 -11.44
C THR A 282 3.79 27.47 -10.31
N ARG A 283 2.89 26.52 -10.24
CA ARG A 283 2.76 25.55 -9.16
C ARG A 283 3.90 24.54 -9.16
N VAL A 284 4.47 24.30 -8.00
CA VAL A 284 5.45 23.24 -7.77
C VAL A 284 4.74 22.05 -7.14
N ASP A 285 4.45 21.05 -7.97
CA ASP A 285 3.80 19.77 -7.56
C ASP A 285 4.60 18.57 -8.10
N LEU A 286 4.15 17.36 -7.77
CA LEU A 286 4.83 16.13 -8.18
C LEU A 286 4.84 15.95 -9.71
N LEU A 287 3.76 16.34 -10.40
CA LEU A 287 3.70 16.22 -11.85
C LEU A 287 4.63 17.23 -12.55
N ALA A 288 4.72 18.45 -12.03
CA ALA A 288 5.69 19.43 -12.52
C ALA A 288 7.11 18.88 -12.47
N ARG A 289 7.48 18.22 -11.36
CA ARG A 289 8.79 17.56 -11.21
C ARG A 289 8.98 16.37 -12.13
N LEU A 290 7.93 15.58 -12.38
CA LEU A 290 7.99 14.50 -13.36
C LEU A 290 8.21 15.03 -14.79
N MET A 291 7.59 16.15 -15.16
CA MET A 291 7.76 16.78 -16.48
C MET A 291 9.18 17.30 -16.71
N GLU A 292 9.94 17.63 -15.65
CA GLU A 292 11.37 17.94 -15.72
C GLU A 292 12.24 16.68 -15.93
N GLY A 293 11.67 15.50 -15.71
CA GLY A 293 12.37 14.21 -15.82
C GLY A 293 12.77 13.88 -17.27
N LYS A 294 13.82 13.05 -17.38
CA LYS A 294 14.37 12.62 -18.67
C LYS A 294 14.33 11.10 -18.81
N ASP A 295 14.15 10.65 -20.04
CA ASP A 295 14.27 9.24 -20.42
C ASP A 295 15.75 8.77 -20.45
N SER A 296 15.99 7.52 -20.87
CA SER A 296 17.34 6.95 -21.01
C SER A 296 18.20 7.63 -22.07
N ASN A 297 17.60 8.35 -23.01
CA ASN A 297 18.27 9.07 -24.11
C ASN A 297 18.46 10.57 -23.79
N GLY A 298 18.01 11.03 -22.62
CA GLY A 298 18.09 12.42 -22.21
C GLY A 298 16.96 13.32 -22.72
N ASN A 299 15.93 12.76 -23.41
CA ASN A 299 14.75 13.47 -23.86
C ASN A 299 13.74 13.62 -22.70
N GLN A 300 12.79 14.54 -22.84
CA GLN A 300 11.65 14.63 -21.93
C GLN A 300 10.86 13.31 -21.92
N LEU A 301 10.25 13.00 -20.80
CA LEU A 301 9.41 11.80 -20.67
C LEU A 301 8.26 11.84 -21.67
N GLU A 302 8.08 10.75 -22.41
CA GLU A 302 6.90 10.57 -23.25
C GLU A 302 5.61 10.63 -22.43
N ARG A 303 4.51 11.05 -23.07
CA ARG A 303 3.20 11.15 -22.44
C ARG A 303 2.78 9.86 -21.72
N ALA A 304 3.00 8.70 -22.33
CA ALA A 304 2.65 7.41 -21.74
C ALA A 304 3.46 7.11 -20.48
N GLU A 305 4.75 7.47 -20.45
CA GLU A 305 5.60 7.29 -19.26
C GLU A 305 5.20 8.28 -18.16
N LEU A 306 4.98 9.54 -18.50
CA LEU A 306 4.50 10.55 -17.55
C LEU A 306 3.18 10.13 -16.89
N THR A 307 2.23 9.64 -17.71
CA THR A 307 0.94 9.15 -17.21
C THR A 307 1.09 7.91 -16.31
N ALA A 308 1.99 6.98 -16.66
CA ALA A 308 2.24 5.80 -15.85
C ALA A 308 2.90 6.13 -14.49
N GLU A 309 3.79 7.13 -14.45
CA GLU A 309 4.38 7.60 -13.20
C GLU A 309 3.36 8.36 -12.34
N ALA A 310 2.52 9.21 -12.94
CA ALA A 310 1.44 9.91 -12.23
C ALA A 310 0.39 8.92 -11.67
N LEU A 311 0.03 7.88 -12.46
CA LEU A 311 -0.80 6.76 -11.98
C LEU A 311 -0.17 6.03 -10.81
N THR A 312 1.16 5.81 -10.87
CA THR A 312 1.89 5.18 -9.75
C THR A 312 1.78 6.01 -8.47
N GLN A 313 1.87 7.33 -8.57
CA GLN A 313 1.74 8.23 -7.43
C GLN A 313 0.31 8.25 -6.88
N LEU A 314 -0.71 8.28 -7.75
CA LEU A 314 -2.12 8.19 -7.34
C LEU A 314 -2.37 6.94 -6.51
N ILE A 315 -1.96 5.77 -7.02
CA ILE A 315 -2.17 4.48 -6.34
C ILE A 315 -1.42 4.43 -5.01
N ALA A 316 -0.18 4.91 -4.99
CA ALA A 316 0.67 4.82 -3.82
C ALA A 316 0.25 5.79 -2.70
N GLY A 317 -0.20 6.99 -3.03
CA GLY A 317 -0.53 8.05 -2.06
C GLY A 317 -1.93 7.97 -1.48
N SER A 318 -2.89 7.35 -2.18
CA SER A 318 -4.28 7.28 -1.69
C SER A 318 -4.50 6.18 -0.65
N ASP A 319 -4.50 4.91 -1.04
CA ASP A 319 -4.88 3.78 -0.17
C ASP A 319 -3.96 3.60 1.05
N THR A 320 -2.66 3.87 0.93
CA THR A 320 -1.73 3.65 2.03
C THR A 320 -1.97 4.60 3.18
N THR A 321 -2.19 5.88 2.88
CA THR A 321 -2.42 6.93 3.88
C THR A 321 -3.80 6.79 4.50
N SER A 322 -4.86 6.61 3.70
CA SER A 322 -6.24 6.46 4.20
C SER A 322 -6.42 5.24 5.11
N ASN A 323 -5.89 4.07 4.70
CA ASN A 323 -5.94 2.85 5.51
C ASN A 323 -5.19 3.00 6.83
N THR A 324 -4.04 3.70 6.82
CA THR A 324 -3.26 3.95 8.03
C THR A 324 -3.99 4.94 8.94
N ALA A 325 -4.58 6.03 8.42
CA ALA A 325 -5.36 6.99 9.19
C ALA A 325 -6.59 6.33 9.85
N CYS A 326 -7.31 5.50 9.11
CA CYS A 326 -8.40 4.68 9.63
C CYS A 326 -7.94 3.76 10.78
N ALA A 327 -6.80 3.08 10.60
CA ALA A 327 -6.24 2.21 11.63
C ALA A 327 -5.77 3.00 12.87
N ILE A 328 -5.23 4.22 12.72
CA ILE A 328 -4.88 5.10 13.85
C ILE A 328 -6.13 5.40 14.67
N LEU A 329 -7.21 5.82 14.02
CA LEU A 329 -8.47 6.11 14.70
C LEU A 329 -8.98 4.87 15.45
N TYR A 330 -9.04 3.72 14.77
CA TYR A 330 -9.50 2.46 15.36
C TYR A 330 -8.70 2.08 16.61
N TRP A 331 -7.37 2.05 16.53
CA TRP A 331 -6.53 1.62 17.65
C TRP A 331 -6.52 2.60 18.82
N CYS A 332 -6.60 3.91 18.55
CA CYS A 332 -6.75 4.93 19.60
C CYS A 332 -8.07 4.75 20.37
N MET A 333 -9.17 4.43 19.68
CA MET A 333 -10.47 4.20 20.31
C MET A 333 -10.54 2.84 21.06
N ARG A 334 -9.89 1.81 20.54
CA ARG A 334 -9.87 0.47 21.15
C ARG A 334 -8.95 0.34 22.36
N THR A 335 -8.07 1.31 22.58
CA THR A 335 -7.09 1.28 23.67
C THR A 335 -7.38 2.40 24.66
N PRO A 336 -8.10 2.13 25.78
CA PRO A 336 -8.75 3.15 26.62
C PRO A 336 -7.84 4.26 27.15
N HIS A 337 -6.56 3.98 27.38
CA HIS A 337 -5.62 4.98 27.94
C HIS A 337 -4.93 5.85 26.85
N VAL A 338 -4.98 5.40 25.58
CA VAL A 338 -4.23 6.07 24.50
C VAL A 338 -4.91 7.37 24.08
N LEU A 339 -6.21 7.33 23.81
CA LEU A 339 -6.95 8.50 23.31
C LEU A 339 -6.95 9.67 24.31
N PRO A 340 -7.24 9.49 25.62
CA PRO A 340 -7.15 10.57 26.60
C PRO A 340 -5.74 11.15 26.73
N LYS A 341 -4.70 10.30 26.67
CA LYS A 341 -3.31 10.75 26.72
C LYS A 341 -2.94 11.55 25.47
N LEU A 342 -3.38 11.09 24.30
CA LEU A 342 -3.15 11.78 23.02
C LEU A 342 -3.83 13.15 23.02
N HIS A 343 -5.07 13.25 23.46
CA HIS A 343 -5.79 14.54 23.64
C HIS A 343 -5.00 15.49 24.53
N LYS A 344 -4.59 15.03 25.71
CA LYS A 344 -3.82 15.84 26.64
C LYS A 344 -2.54 16.39 26.01
N VAL A 345 -1.76 15.53 25.38
CA VAL A 345 -0.49 15.93 24.76
C VAL A 345 -0.70 16.93 23.62
N LEU A 346 -1.73 16.75 22.81
CA LEU A 346 -2.05 17.68 21.72
C LEU A 346 -2.55 19.03 22.24
N ASP A 347 -3.39 19.04 23.30
CA ASP A 347 -3.91 20.27 23.90
C ASP A 347 -2.81 21.09 24.59
N GLU A 348 -1.81 20.42 25.17
CA GLU A 348 -0.64 21.05 25.79
C GLU A 348 0.36 21.60 24.76
N ALA A 349 0.51 20.91 23.62
CA ALA A 349 1.54 21.25 22.63
C ALA A 349 1.08 22.28 21.57
N LEU A 350 -0.22 22.38 21.30
CA LEU A 350 -0.73 23.18 20.19
C LEU A 350 -1.52 24.41 20.67
N PRO A 351 -1.31 25.60 20.05
CA PRO A 351 -2.06 26.83 20.36
C PRO A 351 -3.56 26.64 20.12
N LYS A 352 -4.40 27.28 20.98
CA LYS A 352 -5.88 27.05 20.92
C LYS A 352 -6.55 27.59 19.67
N ASP A 353 -6.01 28.59 19.06
CA ASP A 353 -6.51 29.29 17.87
C ASP A 353 -6.16 28.59 16.55
N ILE A 354 -5.35 27.53 16.59
CA ILE A 354 -4.95 26.77 15.38
C ILE A 354 -5.79 25.52 15.27
N GLU A 355 -6.62 25.42 14.23
CA GLU A 355 -7.42 24.21 13.93
C GLU A 355 -6.58 23.14 13.21
N VAL A 356 -5.90 23.51 12.14
CA VAL A 356 -5.01 22.61 11.39
C VAL A 356 -3.56 23.02 11.67
N PRO A 357 -2.81 22.24 12.44
CA PRO A 357 -1.42 22.57 12.75
C PRO A 357 -0.50 22.31 11.56
N THR A 358 0.58 23.08 11.45
CA THR A 358 1.63 22.80 10.47
C THR A 358 2.45 21.57 10.85
N HIS A 359 3.11 20.96 9.86
CA HIS A 359 4.04 19.85 10.09
C HIS A 359 5.14 20.22 11.10
N ALA A 360 5.64 21.46 11.04
CA ALA A 360 6.65 21.94 11.96
C ALA A 360 6.19 21.89 13.42
N MET A 361 4.91 22.13 13.69
CA MET A 361 4.32 22.09 15.03
C MET A 361 4.13 20.68 15.58
N VAL A 362 3.81 19.72 14.69
CA VAL A 362 3.42 18.36 15.12
C VAL A 362 4.55 17.33 15.07
N LYS A 363 5.58 17.56 14.26
CA LYS A 363 6.71 16.62 14.10
C LYS A 363 7.54 16.41 15.38
N GLU A 364 7.50 17.36 16.29
CA GLU A 364 8.23 17.31 17.57
C GLU A 364 7.35 16.83 18.73
N ILE A 365 6.15 16.28 18.47
CA ILE A 365 5.28 15.70 19.49
C ILE A 365 5.54 14.17 19.57
N PRO A 366 6.36 13.70 20.53
CA PRO A 366 6.82 12.30 20.52
C PRO A 366 5.69 11.28 20.60
N TYR A 367 4.69 11.54 21.48
CA TYR A 367 3.61 10.59 21.69
C TYR A 367 2.71 10.42 20.45
N LEU A 368 2.46 11.50 19.70
CA LEU A 368 1.76 11.42 18.43
C LEU A 368 2.52 10.54 17.44
N GLN A 369 3.84 10.72 17.34
CA GLN A 369 4.69 9.90 16.48
C GLN A 369 4.67 8.43 16.91
N TRP A 370 4.69 8.14 18.21
CA TRP A 370 4.64 6.77 18.74
C TRP A 370 3.31 6.08 18.42
N VAL A 371 2.19 6.81 18.53
CA VAL A 371 0.86 6.30 18.14
C VAL A 371 0.85 5.90 16.65
N ILE A 372 1.41 6.74 15.77
CA ILE A 372 1.47 6.47 14.34
C ILE A 372 2.37 5.25 14.04
N TRP A 373 3.56 5.17 14.64
CA TRP A 373 4.47 4.04 14.44
C TRP A 373 3.90 2.74 14.98
N GLU A 374 3.27 2.75 16.15
CA GLU A 374 2.66 1.56 16.72
C GLU A 374 1.48 1.08 15.86
N THR A 375 0.71 2.02 15.31
CA THR A 375 -0.33 1.67 14.34
C THR A 375 0.26 1.00 13.11
N MET A 376 1.31 1.56 12.50
CA MET A 376 1.95 0.95 11.34
C MET A 376 2.61 -0.40 11.65
N ARG A 377 3.03 -0.63 12.89
CA ARG A 377 3.51 -1.95 13.33
C ARG A 377 2.37 -2.95 13.39
N ILE A 378 1.32 -2.67 14.15
CA ILE A 378 0.25 -3.64 14.40
C ILE A 378 -0.73 -3.73 13.22
N HIS A 379 -0.89 -2.66 12.46
CA HIS A 379 -1.67 -2.62 11.22
C HIS A 379 -0.78 -2.26 10.03
N SER A 380 0.17 -3.15 9.70
CA SER A 380 0.96 -2.95 8.48
C SER A 380 0.05 -2.95 7.26
N THR A 381 -0.11 -1.81 6.62
CA THR A 381 -0.87 -1.70 5.37
C THR A 381 -0.22 -2.51 4.26
N SER A 382 1.13 -2.50 4.16
CA SER A 382 1.88 -3.45 3.33
C SER A 382 2.18 -4.72 4.15
N ALA A 383 1.18 -5.58 4.34
CA ALA A 383 1.24 -6.74 5.24
C ALA A 383 2.00 -7.93 4.64
N MET A 384 1.87 -8.12 3.33
CA MET A 384 2.49 -9.21 2.61
C MET A 384 4.01 -9.06 2.50
N GLY A 385 4.73 -10.15 2.38
CA GLY A 385 6.13 -10.14 1.95
C GLY A 385 6.25 -9.68 0.49
N LEU A 386 7.11 -8.71 0.23
CA LEU A 386 7.35 -8.17 -1.10
C LEU A 386 8.34 -9.06 -1.88
N PRO A 387 7.92 -9.80 -2.92
CA PRO A 387 8.75 -10.84 -3.52
C PRO A 387 9.96 -10.26 -4.28
N ARG A 388 11.10 -10.91 -4.06
CA ARG A 388 12.38 -10.64 -4.73
C ARG A 388 12.92 -11.92 -5.33
N GLU A 389 13.41 -11.84 -6.54
CA GLU A 389 13.98 -12.94 -7.30
C GLU A 389 15.51 -12.87 -7.27
N ILE A 390 16.16 -14.00 -7.08
CA ILE A 390 17.59 -14.15 -7.30
C ILE A 390 17.81 -14.21 -8.81
N PRO A 391 18.50 -13.23 -9.43
CA PRO A 391 18.61 -13.16 -10.87
C PRO A 391 19.46 -14.29 -11.46
N ALA A 392 19.24 -14.60 -12.75
CA ALA A 392 20.05 -15.55 -13.48
C ALA A 392 21.55 -15.16 -13.42
N GLY A 393 22.40 -16.16 -13.20
CA GLY A 393 23.85 -15.96 -13.09
C GLY A 393 24.34 -15.42 -11.72
N ALA A 394 23.46 -15.11 -10.78
CA ALA A 394 23.87 -14.76 -9.43
C ALA A 394 24.41 -15.97 -8.67
N ALA A 395 25.37 -15.72 -7.78
CA ALA A 395 25.85 -16.74 -6.85
C ALA A 395 24.72 -17.18 -5.89
N PRO A 396 24.76 -18.43 -5.42
CA PRO A 396 23.84 -18.88 -4.37
C PRO A 396 23.94 -18.01 -3.11
N VAL A 397 22.82 -17.82 -2.43
CA VAL A 397 22.72 -17.00 -1.21
C VAL A 397 22.25 -17.86 -0.06
N GLU A 398 22.95 -17.80 1.06
CA GLU A 398 22.55 -18.48 2.30
C GLU A 398 21.67 -17.55 3.16
N ILE A 399 20.48 -18.04 3.55
CA ILE A 399 19.56 -17.34 4.47
C ILE A 399 18.96 -18.38 5.41
N CYS A 400 18.99 -18.12 6.71
CA CYS A 400 18.52 -19.04 7.76
C CYS A 400 19.11 -20.47 7.64
N GLY A 401 20.39 -20.60 7.24
CA GLY A 401 21.06 -21.89 7.07
C GLY A 401 20.65 -22.68 5.82
N HIS A 402 19.86 -22.08 4.90
CA HIS A 402 19.44 -22.68 3.65
C HIS A 402 20.04 -21.95 2.45
N ILE A 403 20.46 -22.70 1.41
CA ILE A 403 21.10 -22.15 0.21
C ILE A 403 20.05 -21.97 -0.90
N PHE A 404 19.79 -20.74 -1.26
CA PHE A 404 18.91 -20.34 -2.36
C PHE A 404 19.68 -20.06 -3.64
N LYS A 405 19.05 -20.31 -4.81
CA LYS A 405 19.68 -20.26 -6.13
C LYS A 405 18.94 -19.33 -7.08
N ALA A 406 19.55 -19.03 -8.20
CA ALA A 406 18.95 -18.24 -9.29
C ALA A 406 17.52 -18.75 -9.63
N GLY A 407 16.59 -17.83 -9.75
CA GLY A 407 15.16 -18.07 -9.99
C GLY A 407 14.34 -18.44 -8.75
N ASP A 408 14.97 -18.54 -7.56
CA ASP A 408 14.20 -18.61 -6.31
C ASP A 408 13.70 -17.20 -5.96
N VAL A 409 12.51 -17.14 -5.40
CA VAL A 409 11.84 -15.91 -4.99
C VAL A 409 11.73 -15.89 -3.47
N LEU A 410 12.21 -14.83 -2.84
CA LEU A 410 12.20 -14.67 -1.40
C LEU A 410 11.41 -13.43 -0.99
N SER A 411 10.76 -13.50 0.17
CA SER A 411 10.05 -12.35 0.73
C SER A 411 10.05 -12.40 2.27
N VAL A 412 10.07 -11.22 2.90
CA VAL A 412 9.92 -11.10 4.36
C VAL A 412 8.54 -10.52 4.65
N PRO A 413 7.63 -11.28 5.30
CA PRO A 413 6.28 -10.84 5.59
C PRO A 413 6.27 -9.82 6.74
N SER A 414 6.00 -8.54 6.44
CA SER A 414 6.01 -7.48 7.46
C SER A 414 4.97 -7.71 8.55
N TYR A 415 3.80 -8.25 8.21
CA TYR A 415 2.79 -8.62 9.21
C TYR A 415 3.32 -9.57 10.28
N THR A 416 4.02 -10.63 9.88
CA THR A 416 4.60 -11.64 10.79
C THR A 416 5.78 -11.05 11.58
N ILE A 417 6.69 -10.33 10.91
CA ILE A 417 7.82 -9.67 11.56
C ILE A 417 7.36 -8.66 12.62
N HIS A 418 6.37 -7.84 12.30
CA HIS A 418 5.86 -6.82 13.21
C HIS A 418 5.05 -7.38 14.40
N ARG A 419 4.72 -8.69 14.38
CA ARG A 419 4.02 -9.40 15.46
C ARG A 419 4.85 -10.49 16.13
N SER A 420 6.10 -10.66 15.72
CA SER A 420 7.01 -11.66 16.29
C SER A 420 7.25 -11.39 17.79
N LYS A 421 6.85 -12.33 18.64
CA LYS A 421 7.11 -12.26 20.09
C LYS A 421 8.60 -12.28 20.40
N GLU A 422 9.40 -12.91 19.56
CA GLU A 422 10.87 -12.92 19.69
C GLU A 422 11.47 -11.50 19.54
N ILE A 423 10.87 -10.66 18.70
CA ILE A 423 11.34 -9.29 18.43
C ILE A 423 10.66 -8.29 19.37
N TRP A 424 9.34 -8.38 19.51
CA TRP A 424 8.52 -7.34 20.16
C TRP A 424 8.11 -7.67 21.59
N GLY A 425 8.47 -8.87 22.11
CA GLY A 425 8.12 -9.33 23.44
C GLY A 425 6.74 -10.00 23.53
N ALA A 426 6.35 -10.40 24.73
CA ALA A 426 5.11 -11.14 24.96
C ALA A 426 3.85 -10.39 24.51
N ASN A 427 3.87 -9.05 24.61
CA ASN A 427 2.78 -8.15 24.23
C ASN A 427 2.86 -7.67 22.76
N ALA A 428 3.46 -8.45 21.86
CA ALA A 428 3.60 -8.12 20.44
C ALA A 428 2.26 -7.88 19.72
N GLU A 429 1.16 -8.47 20.20
CA GLU A 429 -0.20 -8.31 19.66
C GLU A 429 -0.97 -7.13 20.28
N GLU A 430 -0.41 -6.46 21.28
CA GLU A 430 -1.03 -5.33 21.95
C GLU A 430 -0.60 -4.01 21.31
N PHE A 431 -1.52 -3.02 21.34
CA PHE A 431 -1.24 -1.66 20.91
C PHE A 431 -0.67 -0.84 22.05
N VAL A 432 0.65 -0.65 22.06
CA VAL A 432 1.42 0.01 23.13
C VAL A 432 2.33 1.10 22.53
N PRO A 433 1.84 2.33 22.34
CA PRO A 433 2.64 3.43 21.80
C PRO A 433 3.94 3.69 22.58
N GLU A 434 3.93 3.47 23.90
CA GLU A 434 5.09 3.64 24.76
C GLU A 434 6.27 2.70 24.47
N ARG A 435 6.05 1.70 23.62
CA ARG A 435 7.10 0.84 23.07
C ARG A 435 8.17 1.63 22.32
N TRP A 436 7.77 2.75 21.72
CA TRP A 436 8.63 3.61 20.90
C TRP A 436 9.44 4.62 21.69
N ASP A 437 9.29 4.65 23.01
CA ASP A 437 10.14 5.44 23.89
C ASP A 437 11.62 5.11 23.60
N PRO A 438 12.49 6.13 23.37
CA PRO A 438 13.92 5.94 23.13
C PRO A 438 14.63 5.07 24.18
N GLU A 439 14.15 5.07 25.44
CA GLU A 439 14.70 4.27 26.53
C GLU A 439 14.25 2.80 26.48
N ARG A 440 13.21 2.47 25.73
CA ARG A 440 12.60 1.13 25.65
C ARG A 440 12.86 0.43 24.33
N ILE A 441 12.79 1.15 23.23
CA ILE A 441 12.92 0.56 21.89
C ILE A 441 14.34 0.10 21.61
N THR A 442 14.53 -1.16 21.23
CA THR A 442 15.84 -1.73 20.90
C THR A 442 16.26 -1.46 19.46
N ALA A 443 17.56 -1.56 19.18
CA ALA A 443 18.09 -1.47 17.82
C ALA A 443 17.50 -2.57 16.90
N ARG A 444 17.31 -3.79 17.40
CA ARG A 444 16.67 -4.90 16.67
C ARG A 444 15.23 -4.54 16.28
N GLN A 445 14.43 -4.02 17.19
CA GLN A 445 13.06 -3.62 16.94
C GLN A 445 12.97 -2.49 15.88
N LYS A 446 13.86 -1.49 15.96
CA LYS A 446 13.96 -0.43 14.94
C LYS A 446 14.31 -1.00 13.57
N ALA A 447 15.23 -1.94 13.48
CA ALA A 447 15.62 -2.59 12.22
C ALA A 447 14.52 -3.50 11.65
N ALA A 448 13.74 -4.15 12.52
CA ALA A 448 12.61 -5.01 12.15
C ALA A 448 11.36 -4.22 11.75
N PHE A 449 11.29 -2.92 12.03
CA PHE A 449 10.17 -2.05 11.67
C PHE A 449 10.27 -1.58 10.21
N ILE A 450 9.57 -2.26 9.33
CA ILE A 450 9.66 -2.07 7.87
C ILE A 450 8.33 -1.70 7.18
N PRO A 451 7.48 -0.80 7.73
CA PRO A 451 6.21 -0.44 7.09
C PRO A 451 6.41 0.21 5.72
N PHE A 452 7.55 0.85 5.51
CA PHE A 452 7.96 1.48 4.24
C PHE A 452 8.93 0.62 3.43
N SER A 453 9.06 -0.69 3.75
CA SER A 453 10.07 -1.59 3.18
C SER A 453 11.50 -1.16 3.52
N HIS A 454 12.51 -1.74 2.84
CA HIS A 454 13.92 -1.49 3.11
C HIS A 454 14.73 -1.42 1.81
N GLY A 455 15.88 -0.73 1.85
CA GLY A 455 16.89 -0.68 0.78
C GLY A 455 16.47 0.11 -0.45
N PRO A 456 17.05 -0.19 -1.63
CA PRO A 456 16.91 0.64 -2.83
C PRO A 456 15.47 0.70 -3.38
N ARG A 457 14.62 -0.24 -2.98
CA ARG A 457 13.21 -0.33 -3.37
C ARG A 457 12.25 0.12 -2.24
N ALA A 458 12.78 0.74 -1.18
CA ALA A 458 11.97 1.31 -0.11
C ALA A 458 11.04 2.43 -0.63
N CYS A 459 9.98 2.72 0.11
CA CYS A 459 9.00 3.75 -0.24
C CYS A 459 9.68 5.11 -0.47
N VAL A 460 9.48 5.67 -1.65
CA VAL A 460 10.00 7.00 -1.98
C VAL A 460 9.18 8.11 -1.32
N GLY A 461 7.86 7.87 -1.13
CA GLY A 461 6.91 8.83 -0.55
C GLY A 461 6.89 8.85 0.98
N ARG A 462 7.79 8.13 1.68
CA ARG A 462 7.77 8.01 3.14
C ARG A 462 7.63 9.35 3.85
N ASN A 463 8.45 10.34 3.48
CA ASN A 463 8.43 11.65 4.15
C ASN A 463 7.11 12.40 3.96
N VAL A 464 6.48 12.28 2.78
CA VAL A 464 5.16 12.88 2.51
C VAL A 464 4.10 12.18 3.34
N ALA A 465 4.08 10.84 3.35
CA ALA A 465 3.13 10.05 4.14
C ALA A 465 3.26 10.32 5.66
N GLU A 466 4.47 10.45 6.18
CA GLU A 466 4.70 10.81 7.58
C GLU A 466 4.17 12.23 7.90
N MET A 467 4.38 13.20 7.01
CA MET A 467 3.81 14.54 7.14
C MET A 467 2.28 14.51 7.13
N GLU A 468 1.68 13.84 6.15
CA GLU A 468 0.23 13.69 6.04
C GLU A 468 -0.38 13.08 7.30
N LEU A 469 0.15 11.94 7.75
CA LEU A 469 -0.36 11.24 8.94
C LEU A 469 -0.22 12.06 10.23
N LEU A 470 0.88 12.80 10.39
CA LEU A 470 1.08 13.67 11.55
C LEU A 470 0.07 14.82 11.57
N VAL A 471 -0.09 15.54 10.46
CA VAL A 471 -1.02 16.66 10.36
C VAL A 471 -2.46 16.18 10.52
N MET A 472 -2.83 15.10 9.81
CA MET A 472 -4.18 14.51 9.87
C MET A 472 -4.52 14.02 11.29
N ALA A 473 -3.65 13.22 11.92
CA ALA A 473 -3.93 12.66 13.23
C ALA A 473 -3.98 13.78 14.31
N ALA A 474 -3.06 14.73 14.28
CA ALA A 474 -3.10 15.87 15.19
C ALA A 474 -4.41 16.66 15.07
N THR A 475 -4.82 16.96 13.83
CA THR A 475 -6.07 17.71 13.54
C THR A 475 -7.29 16.93 14.01
N VAL A 476 -7.40 15.66 13.61
CA VAL A 476 -8.57 14.83 13.91
C VAL A 476 -8.78 14.64 15.41
N PHE A 477 -7.74 14.23 16.13
CA PHE A 477 -7.87 13.98 17.58
C PHE A 477 -7.95 15.25 18.42
N ARG A 478 -7.48 16.37 17.92
CA ARG A 478 -7.65 17.63 18.62
C ARG A 478 -9.06 18.19 18.47
N LEU A 479 -9.63 18.11 17.26
CA LEU A 479 -10.87 18.80 16.94
C LEU A 479 -12.13 17.96 17.15
N PHE A 480 -12.01 16.63 17.19
CA PHE A 480 -13.17 15.74 17.21
C PHE A 480 -13.08 14.69 18.33
N GLU A 481 -14.23 14.32 18.85
CA GLU A 481 -14.45 13.20 19.75
C GLU A 481 -15.18 12.08 19.00
N PHE A 482 -14.88 10.84 19.40
CA PHE A 482 -15.39 9.66 18.73
C PHE A 482 -15.99 8.66 19.70
N GLU A 483 -17.03 7.95 19.25
CA GLU A 483 -17.54 6.74 19.87
C GLU A 483 -17.59 5.61 18.84
N MET A 484 -17.31 4.38 19.28
CA MET A 484 -17.32 3.20 18.42
C MET A 484 -18.73 2.72 18.18
N HIS A 485 -19.15 2.62 16.90
CA HIS A 485 -20.46 2.12 16.51
C HIS A 485 -20.42 0.69 15.98
N GLN A 486 -19.25 0.07 15.88
CA GLN A 486 -19.14 -1.32 15.47
C GLN A 486 -18.67 -2.22 16.61
N ASP A 487 -19.30 -3.39 16.72
CA ASP A 487 -18.85 -4.45 17.62
C ASP A 487 -17.75 -5.30 16.96
N GLY A 488 -16.84 -5.79 17.80
CA GLY A 488 -15.77 -6.69 17.32
C GLY A 488 -14.54 -6.00 16.74
N PRO A 489 -13.63 -6.79 16.15
CA PRO A 489 -12.41 -6.30 15.55
C PRO A 489 -12.68 -5.58 14.22
N MET A 490 -11.79 -4.66 13.83
CA MET A 490 -11.80 -4.06 12.50
C MET A 490 -11.51 -5.13 11.44
N GLU A 491 -12.51 -5.44 10.63
CA GLU A 491 -12.37 -6.39 9.53
C GLU A 491 -11.44 -5.82 8.46
N THR A 492 -10.59 -6.69 7.93
CA THR A 492 -9.64 -6.31 6.89
C THR A 492 -9.58 -7.33 5.77
N ARG A 493 -9.31 -6.84 4.56
CA ARG A 493 -9.09 -7.66 3.37
C ARG A 493 -7.76 -7.27 2.71
N GLU A 494 -6.98 -8.25 2.28
CA GLU A 494 -5.74 -8.00 1.57
C GLU A 494 -5.93 -8.18 0.06
N GLY A 495 -5.69 -7.10 -0.69
CA GLY A 495 -5.36 -7.16 -2.10
C GLY A 495 -3.84 -7.09 -2.24
N PHE A 496 -3.31 -6.02 -2.87
CA PHE A 496 -1.88 -5.68 -2.72
C PHE A 496 -1.59 -5.08 -1.34
N LEU A 497 -2.52 -4.30 -0.83
CA LEU A 497 -2.49 -3.73 0.52
C LEU A 497 -3.53 -4.41 1.40
N ARG A 498 -3.25 -4.51 2.69
CA ARG A 498 -4.22 -4.85 3.72
C ARG A 498 -5.01 -3.61 4.06
N LYS A 499 -6.32 -3.64 3.85
CA LYS A 499 -7.21 -2.50 4.06
C LYS A 499 -8.35 -2.85 5.02
N PRO A 500 -8.82 -1.88 5.81
CA PRO A 500 -10.09 -2.00 6.51
C PRO A 500 -11.25 -2.14 5.52
N LEU A 501 -12.35 -2.77 5.94
CA LEU A 501 -13.59 -2.87 5.16
C LEU A 501 -14.63 -1.79 5.55
N GLY A 502 -14.26 -0.87 6.40
CA GLY A 502 -15.03 0.24 6.93
C GLY A 502 -14.68 0.51 8.39
N LEU A 503 -15.09 1.65 8.92
CA LEU A 503 -15.00 1.98 10.34
C LEU A 503 -16.18 2.88 10.72
N GLN A 504 -17.23 2.27 11.24
CA GLN A 504 -18.41 3.01 11.68
C GLN A 504 -18.17 3.64 13.04
N VAL A 505 -18.28 4.96 13.09
CA VAL A 505 -18.05 5.76 14.30
C VAL A 505 -19.13 6.83 14.46
N GLY A 506 -19.41 7.18 15.73
CA GLY A 506 -20.01 8.46 16.07
C GLY A 506 -18.91 9.51 16.16
N MET A 507 -19.08 10.65 15.54
CA MET A 507 -18.16 11.78 15.57
C MET A 507 -18.88 13.05 15.99
N ARG A 508 -18.25 13.86 16.85
CA ARG A 508 -18.70 15.21 17.18
C ARG A 508 -17.53 16.16 17.38
N ARG A 509 -17.80 17.45 17.25
CA ARG A 509 -16.79 18.49 17.54
C ARG A 509 -16.41 18.46 19.02
N ARG A 510 -15.10 18.46 19.32
CA ARG A 510 -14.54 18.61 20.66
C ARG A 510 -14.66 20.06 21.13
N ARG A 511 -14.98 20.25 22.40
CA ARG A 511 -14.89 21.55 23.07
C ARG A 511 -13.49 21.64 23.73
N VAL A 512 -12.57 22.32 23.10
CA VAL A 512 -11.18 22.50 23.55
C VAL A 512 -11.01 23.81 24.32
#